data_88aedb1b68e20dcb2344b4f0872239a6
#
_entry.id   88aedb1b68e20dcb2344b4f0872239a6
#
_cell.length_a   1.000
_cell.length_b   1.000
_cell.length_c   1.000
_cell.angle_alpha   90.00
_cell.angle_beta   90.00
_cell.angle_gamma   90.00
#
_symmetry.space_group_name_H-M   'P 1'
#
loop_
_entity.id
_entity.type
_entity.pdbx_description
1 polymer ?
#
loop_
_entity_poly.entity_id
_entity_poly.type
_entity_poly.pdbx_seq_one_letter_code
_entity_poly.pdbx_strand_id
1 'polypeptide(L)'
;AIEAIRISTFASVVGGLISGFVLLLMAPPLAEISLLFGPAEYFVTALLGLTAIAAVATGSMMKGMMSGLLGLYLSTVGIDINSGIPRFTGDIVALEGGIGILPAIIGLFAFAQGMELCEGDPRANIAGVKKLSWNIWPKISEIYQLRWSLVRGWFTGLVMGVIPAAGGSIAQWIAYNWEIQLSKPGDKFGEGEPKGLAATEASNNGVTGTSLVPMFVLGIPGGISAAVILGALSIHGFQPGERLFRLNPEVVYTIMWGFIIANLLMGFLAIILARMMAYLTLFPKGVIGPLILIFSVVGTYAGTNNIAEIWIMMVFGVVGYGMIKYNYSPAGVLLGIILGPIAETGLRDLMTVSNEAPISFVFNTEEPRWISITIIVLIVIAIYYAMKPKPWEEEIEVEGASRIDD
;
A
#
# COMPACT_ATOMS: atom_id res chain seq x y z
N ALA A 1 -24.28 0.14 14.22
CA ALA A 1 -22.89 0.30 14.69
C ALA A 1 -22.30 -1.03 15.23
N ILE A 2 -22.93 -1.70 16.21
CA ILE A 2 -22.39 -2.98 16.79
C ILE A 2 -22.31 -4.08 15.74
N GLU A 3 -23.35 -4.24 14.93
CA GLU A 3 -23.38 -5.20 13.84
C GLU A 3 -22.27 -4.94 12.82
N ALA A 4 -22.05 -3.68 12.45
CA ALA A 4 -20.98 -3.31 11.54
C ALA A 4 -19.60 -3.71 12.10
N ILE A 5 -19.31 -3.44 13.38
CA ILE A 5 -18.05 -3.84 14.03
C ILE A 5 -17.89 -5.36 14.02
N ARG A 6 -18.95 -6.12 14.27
CA ARG A 6 -18.94 -7.59 14.27
C ARG A 6 -18.59 -8.14 12.89
N ILE A 7 -19.25 -7.64 11.85
CA ILE A 7 -19.03 -8.06 10.47
C ILE A 7 -17.64 -7.65 10.00
N SER A 8 -17.24 -6.40 10.24
CA SER A 8 -15.93 -5.88 9.88
C SER A 8 -14.80 -6.70 10.52
N THR A 9 -14.84 -6.90 11.85
CA THR A 9 -13.83 -7.70 12.55
C THR A 9 -13.74 -9.12 12.01
N PHE A 10 -14.88 -9.79 11.81
CA PHE A 10 -14.91 -11.16 11.31
C PHE A 10 -14.37 -11.24 9.86
N ALA A 11 -14.83 -10.36 8.99
CA ALA A 11 -14.40 -10.29 7.60
C ALA A 11 -12.91 -10.01 7.47
N SER A 12 -12.37 -9.12 8.32
CA SER A 12 -10.95 -8.80 8.40
C SER A 12 -10.12 -10.01 8.81
N VAL A 13 -10.53 -10.74 9.86
CA VAL A 13 -9.81 -11.94 10.31
C VAL A 13 -9.82 -13.02 9.24
N VAL A 14 -10.96 -13.29 8.63
CA VAL A 14 -11.08 -14.31 7.59
C VAL A 14 -10.24 -13.93 6.36
N GLY A 15 -10.35 -12.68 5.89
CA GLY A 15 -9.57 -12.18 4.75
C GLY A 15 -8.07 -12.26 5.01
N GLY A 16 -7.62 -11.83 6.20
CA GLY A 16 -6.23 -11.87 6.61
C GLY A 16 -5.67 -13.28 6.74
N LEU A 17 -6.41 -14.21 7.34
CA LEU A 17 -5.99 -15.60 7.46
C LEU A 17 -5.86 -16.28 6.10
N ILE A 18 -6.87 -16.13 5.23
CA ILE A 18 -6.83 -16.71 3.88
C ILE A 18 -5.64 -16.14 3.11
N SER A 19 -5.40 -14.83 3.17
CA SER A 19 -4.27 -14.21 2.47
C SER A 19 -2.92 -14.67 3.04
N GLY A 20 -2.83 -14.93 4.34
CA GLY A 20 -1.63 -15.50 4.96
C GLY A 20 -1.35 -16.93 4.51
N PHE A 21 -2.37 -17.77 4.39
CA PHE A 21 -2.20 -19.11 3.82
C PHE A 21 -1.84 -19.07 2.33
N VAL A 22 -2.46 -18.17 1.56
CA VAL A 22 -2.10 -17.96 0.15
C VAL A 22 -0.66 -17.48 0.02
N LEU A 23 -0.20 -16.55 0.88
CA LEU A 23 1.19 -16.12 0.95
C LEU A 23 2.13 -17.32 1.18
N LEU A 24 1.83 -18.15 2.18
CA LEU A 24 2.64 -19.31 2.54
C LEU A 24 2.72 -20.34 1.41
N LEU A 25 1.64 -20.53 0.66
CA LEU A 25 1.55 -21.51 -0.43
C LEU A 25 2.13 -20.99 -1.75
N MET A 26 1.92 -19.69 -2.05
CA MET A 26 2.29 -19.14 -3.37
C MET A 26 3.68 -18.53 -3.40
N ALA A 27 4.17 -17.95 -2.31
CA ALA A 27 5.46 -17.25 -2.35
C ALA A 27 6.65 -18.19 -2.64
N PRO A 28 6.75 -19.42 -2.07
CA PRO A 28 7.86 -20.31 -2.39
C PRO A 28 7.93 -20.73 -3.87
N PRO A 29 6.86 -21.24 -4.52
CA PRO A 29 6.95 -21.59 -5.93
C PRO A 29 7.15 -20.38 -6.86
N LEU A 30 6.62 -19.20 -6.49
CA LEU A 30 6.87 -17.99 -7.26
C LEU A 30 8.29 -17.47 -7.09
N ALA A 31 8.96 -17.74 -5.97
CA ALA A 31 10.37 -17.43 -5.79
C ALA A 31 11.25 -18.24 -6.76
N GLU A 32 10.87 -19.48 -7.10
CA GLU A 32 11.55 -20.25 -8.13
C GLU A 32 11.38 -19.62 -9.53
N ILE A 33 10.17 -19.10 -9.82
CA ILE A 33 9.91 -18.41 -11.09
C ILE A 33 10.71 -17.10 -11.18
N SER A 34 10.99 -16.44 -10.06
CA SER A 34 11.80 -15.21 -10.06
C SER A 34 13.25 -15.42 -10.50
N LEU A 35 13.75 -16.67 -10.49
CA LEU A 35 15.04 -17.03 -11.08
C LEU A 35 15.12 -16.78 -12.60
N LEU A 36 13.96 -16.73 -13.26
CA LEU A 36 13.87 -16.40 -14.68
C LEU A 36 13.95 -14.89 -14.94
N PHE A 37 13.89 -14.09 -13.85
CA PHE A 37 13.98 -12.64 -13.95
C PHE A 37 15.43 -12.20 -14.08
N GLY A 38 15.74 -11.53 -15.17
CA GLY A 38 17.00 -10.84 -15.37
C GLY A 38 16.82 -9.32 -15.23
N PRO A 39 17.85 -8.53 -15.58
CA PRO A 39 17.82 -7.08 -15.48
C PRO A 39 16.62 -6.40 -16.18
N ALA A 40 16.25 -6.93 -17.37
CA ALA A 40 15.11 -6.43 -18.13
C ALA A 40 13.80 -6.59 -17.37
N GLU A 41 13.57 -7.78 -16.79
CA GLU A 41 12.37 -8.10 -16.03
C GLU A 41 12.27 -7.26 -14.77
N TYR A 42 13.34 -7.05 -14.02
CA TYR A 42 13.36 -6.18 -12.83
C TYR A 42 13.03 -4.72 -13.18
N PHE A 43 13.64 -4.21 -14.26
CA PHE A 43 13.36 -2.84 -14.71
C PHE A 43 11.90 -2.65 -15.12
N VAL A 44 11.36 -3.52 -15.99
CA VAL A 44 9.96 -3.38 -16.43
C VAL A 44 8.95 -3.64 -15.31
N THR A 45 9.29 -4.49 -14.31
CA THR A 45 8.42 -4.71 -13.15
C THR A 45 8.41 -3.49 -12.23
N ALA A 46 9.53 -2.80 -12.04
CA ALA A 46 9.56 -1.53 -11.33
C ALA A 46 8.72 -0.47 -12.04
N LEU A 47 8.78 -0.40 -13.39
CA LEU A 47 7.92 0.48 -14.18
C LEU A 47 6.43 0.10 -14.05
N LEU A 48 6.09 -1.18 -14.00
CA LEU A 48 4.71 -1.63 -13.74
C LEU A 48 4.22 -1.12 -12.38
N GLY A 49 5.06 -1.26 -11.33
CA GLY A 49 4.74 -0.74 -9.99
C GLY A 49 4.49 0.77 -10.00
N LEU A 50 5.33 1.55 -10.69
CA LEU A 50 5.15 2.99 -10.84
C LEU A 50 3.88 3.35 -11.64
N THR A 51 3.58 2.59 -12.69
CA THR A 51 2.36 2.78 -13.48
C THR A 51 1.10 2.46 -12.66
N ALA A 52 1.15 1.41 -11.85
CA ALA A 52 0.06 1.06 -10.96
C ALA A 52 -0.22 2.17 -9.92
N ILE A 53 0.81 2.87 -9.42
CA ILE A 53 0.64 4.05 -8.55
C ILE A 53 -0.20 5.12 -9.24
N ALA A 54 0.11 5.41 -10.50
CA ALA A 54 -0.61 6.41 -11.26
C ALA A 54 -2.08 6.04 -11.48
N ALA A 55 -2.34 4.75 -11.75
CA ALA A 55 -3.68 4.24 -11.96
C ALA A 55 -4.55 4.26 -10.68
N VAL A 56 -3.90 4.18 -9.51
CA VAL A 56 -4.55 4.03 -8.18
C VAL A 56 -4.73 5.35 -7.46
N ALA A 57 -4.00 6.41 -7.86
CA ALA A 57 -4.06 7.68 -7.17
C ALA A 57 -5.49 8.21 -7.09
N THR A 58 -5.90 8.57 -5.87
CA THR A 58 -7.16 9.27 -5.63
C THR A 58 -7.08 10.66 -6.25
N GLY A 59 -8.01 11.00 -7.11
CA GLY A 59 -8.07 12.29 -7.81
C GLY A 59 -7.73 12.16 -9.29
N SER A 60 -6.58 12.61 -9.76
CA SER A 60 -6.22 12.51 -11.18
C SER A 60 -4.99 11.62 -11.38
N MET A 61 -5.01 10.83 -12.44
CA MET A 61 -3.85 10.02 -12.89
C MET A 61 -2.57 10.88 -12.99
N MET A 62 -2.70 12.11 -13.46
CA MET A 62 -1.57 13.04 -13.58
C MET A 62 -0.93 13.33 -12.22
N LYS A 63 -1.74 13.57 -11.18
CA LYS A 63 -1.23 13.80 -9.80
C LYS A 63 -0.57 12.55 -9.23
N GLY A 64 -1.09 11.36 -9.53
CA GLY A 64 -0.46 10.09 -9.17
C GLY A 64 0.89 9.90 -9.84
N MET A 65 0.98 10.14 -11.15
CA MET A 65 2.25 10.09 -11.89
C MET A 65 3.26 11.10 -11.35
N MET A 66 2.86 12.35 -11.11
CA MET A 66 3.73 13.37 -10.53
C MET A 66 4.25 12.96 -9.16
N SER A 67 3.39 12.34 -8.33
CA SER A 67 3.79 11.81 -7.02
C SER A 67 4.84 10.69 -7.16
N GLY A 68 4.62 9.74 -8.06
CA GLY A 68 5.57 8.65 -8.33
C GLY A 68 6.90 9.16 -8.89
N LEU A 69 6.85 10.09 -9.84
CA LEU A 69 8.06 10.73 -10.42
C LEU A 69 8.83 11.54 -9.38
N LEU A 70 8.13 12.28 -8.50
CA LEU A 70 8.77 12.96 -7.38
C LEU A 70 9.48 11.96 -6.47
N GLY A 71 8.85 10.84 -6.14
CA GLY A 71 9.48 9.77 -5.36
C GLY A 71 10.70 9.17 -6.04
N LEU A 72 10.63 8.91 -7.35
CA LEU A 72 11.78 8.47 -8.15
C LEU A 72 12.92 9.48 -8.12
N TYR A 73 12.62 10.76 -8.30
CA TYR A 73 13.64 11.81 -8.20
C TYR A 73 14.29 11.84 -6.82
N LEU A 74 13.47 11.77 -5.77
CA LEU A 74 13.98 11.74 -4.38
C LEU A 74 14.80 10.49 -4.08
N SER A 75 14.54 9.36 -4.72
CA SER A 75 15.35 8.14 -4.56
C SER A 75 16.76 8.26 -5.11
N THR A 76 17.03 9.24 -5.97
CA THR A 76 18.38 9.48 -6.50
C THR A 76 19.25 10.32 -5.60
N VAL A 77 18.71 10.87 -4.50
CA VAL A 77 19.47 11.62 -3.49
C VAL A 77 20.37 10.65 -2.72
N GLY A 78 21.65 11.03 -2.55
CA GLY A 78 22.63 10.22 -1.82
C GLY A 78 23.86 9.87 -2.65
N ILE A 79 24.72 9.01 -2.13
CA ILE A 79 25.89 8.51 -2.84
C ILE A 79 25.46 7.44 -3.85
N ASP A 80 25.81 7.64 -5.11
CA ASP A 80 25.62 6.63 -6.16
C ASP A 80 26.50 5.40 -5.88
N ILE A 81 25.86 4.25 -5.73
CA ILE A 81 26.52 2.98 -5.38
C ILE A 81 27.60 2.59 -6.40
N ASN A 82 27.41 2.95 -7.69
CA ASN A 82 28.33 2.53 -8.75
C ASN A 82 29.51 3.50 -8.93
N SER A 83 29.26 4.80 -8.87
CA SER A 83 30.30 5.81 -9.09
C SER A 83 30.93 6.35 -7.80
N GLY A 84 30.28 6.14 -6.64
CA GLY A 84 30.67 6.72 -5.36
C GLY A 84 30.48 8.25 -5.27
N ILE A 85 29.83 8.86 -6.26
CA ILE A 85 29.65 10.33 -6.32
C ILE A 85 28.36 10.73 -5.60
N PRO A 86 28.41 11.72 -4.69
CA PRO A 86 27.20 12.28 -4.08
C PRO A 86 26.30 12.94 -5.12
N ARG A 87 24.99 12.63 -5.09
CA ARG A 87 23.96 13.19 -5.97
C ARG A 87 22.95 13.96 -5.13
N PHE A 88 22.69 15.22 -5.48
CA PHE A 88 21.65 16.07 -4.88
C PHE A 88 21.73 16.20 -3.34
N THR A 89 22.91 15.98 -2.75
CA THR A 89 23.10 16.07 -1.28
C THR A 89 23.30 17.50 -0.80
N GLY A 90 23.75 18.42 -1.69
CA GLY A 90 24.01 19.82 -1.32
C GLY A 90 25.04 19.97 -0.22
N ASP A 91 26.05 19.08 -0.17
CA ASP A 91 27.09 18.99 0.87
C ASP A 91 26.53 18.70 2.29
N ILE A 92 25.29 18.22 2.38
CA ILE A 92 24.67 17.81 3.64
C ILE A 92 25.00 16.33 3.89
N VAL A 93 25.91 16.06 4.82
CA VAL A 93 26.37 14.71 5.18
C VAL A 93 25.21 13.76 5.52
N ALA A 94 24.14 14.29 6.15
CA ALA A 94 22.95 13.50 6.48
C ALA A 94 22.20 12.95 5.25
N LEU A 95 22.38 13.56 4.08
CA LEU A 95 21.75 13.12 2.81
C LEU A 95 22.68 12.21 2.00
N GLU A 96 23.94 12.02 2.37
CA GLU A 96 24.84 11.10 1.67
C GLU A 96 24.38 9.64 1.74
N GLY A 97 23.77 9.25 2.85
CA GLY A 97 23.13 7.94 3.01
C GLY A 97 21.81 7.77 2.24
N GLY A 98 21.36 8.81 1.49
CA GLY A 98 20.07 8.85 0.85
C GLY A 98 18.94 9.22 1.80
N ILE A 99 17.71 9.16 1.28
CA ILE A 99 16.51 9.43 2.08
C ILE A 99 16.09 8.15 2.78
N GLY A 100 16.11 8.15 4.12
CA GLY A 100 15.67 7.03 4.93
C GLY A 100 14.18 6.71 4.68
N ILE A 101 13.87 5.44 4.46
CA ILE A 101 12.48 4.99 4.21
C ILE A 101 11.62 5.23 5.44
N LEU A 102 12.14 4.96 6.65
CA LEU A 102 11.38 5.11 7.90
C LEU A 102 10.95 6.57 8.17
N PRO A 103 11.84 7.58 8.13
CA PRO A 103 11.43 8.97 8.30
C PRO A 103 10.51 9.45 7.17
N ALA A 104 10.69 8.99 5.93
CA ALA A 104 9.79 9.31 4.83
C ALA A 104 8.36 8.78 5.08
N ILE A 105 8.21 7.53 5.54
CA ILE A 105 6.91 6.93 5.89
C ILE A 105 6.25 7.70 7.02
N ILE A 106 6.97 7.90 8.14
CA ILE A 106 6.42 8.58 9.31
C ILE A 106 6.00 10.01 8.94
N GLY A 107 6.84 10.71 8.16
CA GLY A 107 6.55 12.06 7.68
C GLY A 107 5.32 12.11 6.80
N LEU A 108 5.34 11.40 5.68
CA LEU A 108 4.28 11.44 4.66
C LEU A 108 2.90 11.01 5.18
N PHE A 109 2.85 10.12 6.16
CA PHE A 109 1.57 9.57 6.64
C PHE A 109 1.23 10.05 8.07
N ALA A 110 2.03 9.69 9.07
CA ALA A 110 1.66 9.96 10.46
C ALA A 110 1.76 11.46 10.79
N PHE A 111 2.89 12.10 10.49
CA PHE A 111 3.09 13.51 10.80
C PHE A 111 2.17 14.41 9.97
N ALA A 112 2.00 14.12 8.67
CA ALA A 112 1.07 14.83 7.79
C ALA A 112 -0.39 14.75 8.29
N GLN A 113 -0.84 13.56 8.71
CA GLN A 113 -2.17 13.36 9.29
C GLN A 113 -2.32 14.08 10.63
N GLY A 114 -1.25 14.12 11.45
CA GLY A 114 -1.22 14.89 12.68
C GLY A 114 -1.43 16.39 12.44
N MET A 115 -0.76 16.94 11.41
CA MET A 115 -0.95 18.33 10.99
C MET A 115 -2.38 18.61 10.52
N GLU A 116 -2.97 17.74 9.70
CA GLU A 116 -4.35 17.85 9.24
C GLU A 116 -5.35 17.84 10.40
N LEU A 117 -5.13 16.98 11.40
CA LEU A 117 -5.97 16.96 12.61
C LEU A 117 -5.85 18.24 13.44
N CYS A 118 -4.68 18.89 13.44
CA CYS A 118 -4.48 20.16 14.14
C CYS A 118 -5.14 21.35 13.43
N GLU A 119 -5.41 21.29 12.13
CA GLU A 119 -6.07 22.36 11.37
C GLU A 119 -7.59 22.43 11.65
N GLY A 120 -8.20 21.30 12.04
CA GLY A 120 -9.64 21.21 12.30
C GLY A 120 -10.07 21.88 13.60
N ASP A 121 -11.39 21.90 13.87
CA ASP A 121 -11.91 22.40 15.15
C ASP A 121 -11.30 21.59 16.32
N PRO A 122 -10.52 22.25 17.21
CA PRO A 122 -9.86 21.56 18.31
C PRO A 122 -10.81 20.87 19.28
N ARG A 123 -12.06 21.32 19.34
CA ARG A 123 -13.11 20.80 20.24
C ARG A 123 -13.94 19.70 19.60
N ALA A 124 -13.82 19.49 18.27
CA ALA A 124 -14.54 18.45 17.60
C ALA A 124 -14.05 17.06 18.05
N ASN A 125 -14.98 16.22 18.44
CA ASN A 125 -14.71 14.82 18.69
C ASN A 125 -14.65 14.05 17.35
N ILE A 126 -13.88 12.97 17.32
CA ILE A 126 -13.75 12.14 16.10
C ILE A 126 -15.07 11.43 15.82
N ALA A 127 -15.75 10.91 16.83
CA ALA A 127 -17.07 10.28 16.71
C ALA A 127 -17.78 10.22 18.06
N GLY A 128 -19.12 10.20 18.05
CA GLY A 128 -19.91 9.91 19.25
C GLY A 128 -20.04 8.39 19.48
N VAL A 129 -19.65 7.90 20.64
CA VAL A 129 -19.73 6.47 20.95
C VAL A 129 -20.96 6.13 21.77
N LYS A 130 -21.77 5.18 21.28
CA LYS A 130 -22.76 4.46 22.09
C LYS A 130 -22.07 3.25 22.75
N LYS A 131 -22.53 2.86 23.98
CA LYS A 131 -21.97 1.70 24.70
C LYS A 131 -21.87 0.48 23.78
N LEU A 132 -20.65 -0.07 23.63
CA LEU A 132 -20.37 -1.27 22.85
C LEU A 132 -20.69 -2.53 23.68
N SER A 133 -21.35 -3.51 23.07
CA SER A 133 -21.56 -4.85 23.63
C SER A 133 -20.25 -5.65 23.64
N TRP A 134 -20.10 -6.62 24.55
CA TRP A 134 -18.98 -7.56 24.55
C TRP A 134 -19.07 -8.60 23.43
N ASN A 135 -20.27 -8.84 22.86
CA ASN A 135 -20.46 -9.83 21.81
C ASN A 135 -20.13 -9.23 20.45
N ILE A 136 -18.85 -9.35 20.04
CA ILE A 136 -18.30 -8.80 18.79
C ILE A 136 -18.25 -9.87 17.68
N TRP A 137 -18.53 -11.13 17.97
CA TRP A 137 -18.58 -12.18 16.94
C TRP A 137 -19.96 -12.26 16.31
N PRO A 138 -20.04 -12.37 14.97
CA PRO A 138 -21.32 -12.56 14.28
C PRO A 138 -21.91 -13.95 14.58
N LYS A 139 -23.23 -14.06 14.50
CA LYS A 139 -23.92 -15.34 14.59
C LYS A 139 -23.60 -16.19 13.37
N ILE A 140 -23.62 -17.52 13.52
CA ILE A 140 -23.40 -18.44 12.40
C ILE A 140 -24.38 -18.19 11.24
N SER A 141 -25.63 -17.82 11.55
CA SER A 141 -26.63 -17.43 10.53
C SER A 141 -26.23 -16.18 9.75
N GLU A 142 -25.62 -15.18 10.38
CA GLU A 142 -25.13 -13.96 9.74
C GLU A 142 -23.94 -14.30 8.80
N ILE A 143 -23.01 -15.14 9.26
CA ILE A 143 -21.88 -15.62 8.46
C ILE A 143 -22.39 -16.37 7.22
N TYR A 144 -23.37 -17.25 7.38
CA TYR A 144 -23.93 -18.02 6.27
C TYR A 144 -24.59 -17.11 5.24
N GLN A 145 -25.27 -16.05 5.66
CA GLN A 145 -25.86 -15.05 4.75
C GLN A 145 -24.81 -14.27 3.98
N LEU A 146 -23.66 -13.94 4.61
CA LEU A 146 -22.60 -13.14 4.05
C LEU A 146 -21.50 -13.96 3.34
N ARG A 147 -21.60 -15.30 3.32
CA ARG A 147 -20.54 -16.18 2.81
C ARG A 147 -20.04 -15.84 1.41
N TRP A 148 -20.94 -15.50 0.51
CA TRP A 148 -20.56 -15.16 -0.86
C TRP A 148 -19.94 -13.77 -0.99
N SER A 149 -20.38 -12.82 -0.19
CA SER A 149 -19.76 -11.51 -0.12
C SER A 149 -18.35 -11.58 0.46
N LEU A 150 -18.14 -12.40 1.49
CA LEU A 150 -16.80 -12.71 2.02
C LEU A 150 -15.92 -13.36 0.94
N VAL A 151 -16.42 -14.36 0.21
CA VAL A 151 -15.67 -15.05 -0.85
C VAL A 151 -15.29 -14.10 -1.98
N ARG A 152 -16.20 -13.29 -2.49
CA ARG A 152 -15.90 -12.28 -3.52
C ARG A 152 -14.94 -11.24 -3.01
N GLY A 153 -15.11 -10.78 -1.77
CA GLY A 153 -14.23 -9.83 -1.14
C GLY A 153 -12.79 -10.34 -1.07
N TRP A 154 -12.54 -11.45 -0.38
CA TRP A 154 -11.18 -11.95 -0.24
C TRP A 154 -10.56 -12.34 -1.60
N PHE A 155 -11.34 -12.89 -2.54
CA PHE A 155 -10.84 -13.19 -3.88
C PHE A 155 -10.35 -11.92 -4.61
N THR A 156 -11.14 -10.84 -4.56
CA THR A 156 -10.71 -9.53 -5.08
C THR A 156 -9.43 -9.05 -4.40
N GLY A 157 -9.36 -9.19 -3.07
CA GLY A 157 -8.16 -8.83 -2.31
C GLY A 157 -6.95 -9.67 -2.70
N LEU A 158 -7.11 -11.00 -2.88
CA LEU A 158 -6.01 -11.87 -3.29
C LEU A 158 -5.44 -11.47 -4.66
N VAL A 159 -6.31 -11.21 -5.63
CA VAL A 159 -5.87 -10.83 -6.98
C VAL A 159 -5.19 -9.47 -6.97
N MET A 160 -5.80 -8.48 -6.32
CA MET A 160 -5.28 -7.12 -6.29
C MET A 160 -4.01 -6.98 -5.46
N GLY A 161 -3.82 -7.83 -4.44
CA GLY A 161 -2.61 -7.79 -3.61
C GLY A 161 -1.35 -8.25 -4.34
N VAL A 162 -1.47 -9.18 -5.28
CA VAL A 162 -0.33 -9.65 -6.10
C VAL A 162 0.11 -8.59 -7.12
N ILE A 163 -0.79 -7.69 -7.50
CA ILE A 163 -0.48 -6.61 -8.44
C ILE A 163 0.32 -5.52 -7.70
N PRO A 164 1.57 -5.22 -8.11
CA PRO A 164 2.37 -4.21 -7.47
C PRO A 164 1.64 -2.86 -7.39
N ALA A 165 1.70 -2.22 -6.23
CA ALA A 165 1.12 -0.92 -5.95
C ALA A 165 -0.41 -0.77 -6.10
N ALA A 166 -1.16 -1.83 -6.46
CA ALA A 166 -2.62 -1.74 -6.55
C ALA A 166 -3.30 -1.42 -5.21
N GLY A 167 -2.76 -1.95 -4.12
CA GLY A 167 -3.15 -1.58 -2.76
C GLY A 167 -4.57 -2.00 -2.34
N GLY A 168 -4.82 -1.90 -1.03
CA GLY A 168 -6.10 -2.30 -0.42
C GLY A 168 -7.28 -1.44 -0.83
N SER A 169 -7.07 -0.14 -1.02
CA SER A 169 -8.17 0.79 -1.32
C SER A 169 -8.90 0.47 -2.62
N ILE A 170 -8.17 0.10 -3.69
CA ILE A 170 -8.79 -0.29 -4.96
C ILE A 170 -9.51 -1.62 -4.81
N ALA A 171 -8.86 -2.58 -4.16
CA ALA A 171 -9.48 -3.88 -3.93
C ALA A 171 -10.83 -3.73 -3.20
N GLN A 172 -10.91 -2.84 -2.21
CA GLN A 172 -12.15 -2.54 -1.48
C GLN A 172 -13.23 -1.99 -2.40
N TRP A 173 -12.90 -0.99 -3.25
CA TRP A 173 -13.88 -0.41 -4.17
C TRP A 173 -14.35 -1.39 -5.23
N ILE A 174 -13.44 -2.22 -5.77
CA ILE A 174 -13.81 -3.28 -6.72
C ILE A 174 -14.74 -4.29 -6.04
N ALA A 175 -14.41 -4.74 -4.83
CA ALA A 175 -15.25 -5.66 -4.08
C ALA A 175 -16.63 -5.08 -3.77
N TYR A 176 -16.70 -3.80 -3.38
CA TYR A 176 -17.95 -3.11 -3.13
C TYR A 176 -18.80 -2.99 -4.39
N ASN A 177 -18.21 -2.56 -5.50
CA ASN A 177 -18.92 -2.45 -6.77
C ASN A 177 -19.42 -3.81 -7.28
N TRP A 178 -18.65 -4.87 -7.07
CA TRP A 178 -19.07 -6.21 -7.42
C TRP A 178 -20.32 -6.63 -6.62
N GLU A 179 -20.38 -6.30 -5.33
CA GLU A 179 -21.58 -6.52 -4.52
C GLU A 179 -22.78 -5.69 -5.01
N ILE A 180 -22.58 -4.42 -5.39
CA ILE A 180 -23.64 -3.58 -5.97
C ILE A 180 -24.21 -4.20 -7.25
N GLN A 181 -23.34 -4.67 -8.17
CA GLN A 181 -23.78 -5.30 -9.42
C GLN A 181 -24.58 -6.60 -9.20
N LEU A 182 -24.34 -7.28 -8.08
CA LEU A 182 -25.05 -8.50 -7.69
C LEU A 182 -26.17 -8.23 -6.67
N SER A 183 -26.53 -6.98 -6.46
CA SER A 183 -27.57 -6.58 -5.51
C SER A 183 -28.94 -7.16 -5.89
N LYS A 184 -29.75 -7.44 -4.87
CA LYS A 184 -31.09 -7.96 -5.02
C LYS A 184 -32.12 -6.91 -4.57
N PRO A 185 -33.36 -7.00 -5.03
CA PRO A 185 -34.43 -6.17 -4.50
C PRO A 185 -34.50 -6.28 -2.97
N GLY A 186 -34.35 -5.14 -2.30
CA GLY A 186 -34.31 -5.06 -0.82
C GLY A 186 -32.92 -4.81 -0.22
N ASP A 187 -31.83 -4.97 -0.97
CA ASP A 187 -30.48 -4.57 -0.53
C ASP A 187 -30.39 -3.03 -0.51
N LYS A 188 -29.70 -2.48 0.50
CA LYS A 188 -29.61 -1.03 0.76
C LYS A 188 -28.17 -0.55 0.71
N PHE A 189 -27.54 -0.67 -0.45
CA PHE A 189 -26.19 -0.14 -0.67
C PHE A 189 -26.19 1.39 -0.51
N GLY A 190 -25.17 1.93 0.19
CA GLY A 190 -25.13 3.34 0.58
C GLY A 190 -25.79 3.64 1.93
N GLU A 191 -26.68 2.79 2.44
CA GLU A 191 -27.40 2.98 3.70
C GLU A 191 -26.97 1.99 4.81
N GLY A 192 -25.81 1.32 4.65
CA GLY A 192 -25.26 0.38 5.64
C GLY A 192 -25.52 -1.09 5.33
N GLU A 193 -25.55 -1.48 4.06
CA GLU A 193 -25.70 -2.88 3.63
C GLU A 193 -24.57 -3.77 4.15
N PRO A 194 -24.87 -4.83 4.94
CA PRO A 194 -23.85 -5.71 5.52
C PRO A 194 -22.97 -6.43 4.48
N LYS A 195 -23.52 -6.74 3.29
CA LYS A 195 -22.78 -7.41 2.21
C LYS A 195 -21.65 -6.55 1.69
N GLY A 196 -21.89 -5.24 1.49
CA GLY A 196 -20.88 -4.29 1.07
C GLY A 196 -19.73 -4.20 2.09
N LEU A 197 -20.08 -4.10 3.37
CA LEU A 197 -19.08 -4.05 4.45
C LEU A 197 -18.26 -5.35 4.53
N ALA A 198 -18.92 -6.51 4.45
CA ALA A 198 -18.24 -7.81 4.50
C ALA A 198 -17.26 -7.99 3.35
N ALA A 199 -17.65 -7.61 2.12
CA ALA A 199 -16.81 -7.73 0.95
C ALA A 199 -15.60 -6.78 1.00
N THR A 200 -15.80 -5.51 1.37
CA THR A 200 -14.72 -4.52 1.46
C THR A 200 -13.69 -4.88 2.51
N GLU A 201 -14.13 -5.31 3.69
CA GLU A 201 -13.22 -5.68 4.78
C GLU A 201 -12.46 -6.98 4.49
N ALA A 202 -13.13 -7.99 3.93
CA ALA A 202 -12.47 -9.22 3.50
C ALA A 202 -11.45 -8.95 2.40
N SER A 203 -11.75 -8.04 1.47
CA SER A 203 -10.84 -7.61 0.41
C SER A 203 -9.63 -6.86 0.95
N ASN A 204 -9.84 -5.89 1.83
CA ASN A 204 -8.77 -5.11 2.45
C ASN A 204 -7.72 -6.02 3.13
N ASN A 205 -8.18 -6.94 3.94
CA ASN A 205 -7.30 -7.88 4.64
C ASN A 205 -6.77 -9.00 3.71
N GLY A 206 -7.52 -9.34 2.67
CA GLY A 206 -7.08 -10.21 1.59
C GLY A 206 -5.84 -9.69 0.87
N VAL A 207 -5.76 -8.38 0.64
CA VAL A 207 -4.59 -7.71 0.04
C VAL A 207 -3.36 -7.81 0.93
N THR A 208 -3.50 -7.72 2.25
CA THR A 208 -2.34 -7.54 3.15
C THR A 208 -1.33 -8.68 3.04
N GLY A 209 -1.77 -9.94 3.05
CA GLY A 209 -0.88 -11.09 2.89
C GLY A 209 -0.37 -11.23 1.46
N THR A 210 -1.24 -11.10 0.47
CA THR A 210 -0.84 -11.29 -0.93
C THR A 210 0.02 -10.17 -1.48
N SER A 211 -0.03 -8.97 -0.91
CA SER A 211 0.90 -7.87 -1.25
C SER A 211 2.35 -8.16 -0.81
N LEU A 212 2.55 -9.10 0.11
CA LEU A 212 3.88 -9.58 0.50
C LEU A 212 4.45 -10.57 -0.51
N VAL A 213 3.63 -11.20 -1.36
CA VAL A 213 4.12 -12.15 -2.37
C VAL A 213 5.12 -11.48 -3.33
N PRO A 214 4.75 -10.43 -4.09
CA PRO A 214 5.71 -9.76 -4.97
C PRO A 214 6.88 -9.13 -4.19
N MET A 215 6.66 -8.70 -2.95
CA MET A 215 7.73 -8.17 -2.12
C MET A 215 8.79 -9.23 -1.79
N PHE A 216 8.38 -10.41 -1.35
CA PHE A 216 9.32 -11.48 -1.04
C PHE A 216 9.97 -12.07 -2.28
N VAL A 217 9.23 -12.16 -3.38
CA VAL A 217 9.66 -12.82 -4.62
C VAL A 217 10.54 -11.91 -5.49
N LEU A 218 10.11 -10.65 -5.67
CA LEU A 218 10.73 -9.69 -6.59
C LEU A 218 11.38 -8.48 -5.87
N GLY A 219 11.20 -8.35 -4.57
CA GLY A 219 11.59 -7.15 -3.83
C GLY A 219 10.69 -5.94 -4.11
N ILE A 220 9.54 -6.13 -4.72
CA ILE A 220 8.63 -5.05 -5.13
C ILE A 220 7.34 -5.13 -4.30
N PRO A 221 7.05 -4.13 -3.46
CA PRO A 221 5.90 -4.19 -2.57
C PRO A 221 4.57 -4.09 -3.34
N GLY A 222 3.61 -4.96 -3.02
CA GLY A 222 2.25 -4.92 -3.57
C GLY A 222 1.38 -3.81 -3.00
N GLY A 223 1.82 -3.13 -1.93
CA GLY A 223 1.09 -2.05 -1.28
C GLY A 223 1.89 -1.39 -0.16
N ILE A 224 1.29 -0.39 0.50
CA ILE A 224 1.97 0.42 1.53
C ILE A 224 2.47 -0.44 2.69
N SER A 225 1.67 -1.38 3.20
CA SER A 225 2.06 -2.26 4.30
C SER A 225 3.26 -3.14 3.93
N ALA A 226 3.27 -3.68 2.71
CA ALA A 226 4.41 -4.44 2.19
C ALA A 226 5.65 -3.55 2.04
N ALA A 227 5.48 -2.29 1.63
CA ALA A 227 6.56 -1.31 1.54
C ALA A 227 7.21 -1.01 2.90
N VAL A 228 6.41 -0.91 3.96
CA VAL A 228 6.91 -0.74 5.34
C VAL A 228 7.73 -1.95 5.78
N ILE A 229 7.25 -3.16 5.52
CA ILE A 229 7.97 -4.40 5.84
C ILE A 229 9.26 -4.50 5.03
N LEU A 230 9.22 -4.13 3.74
CA LEU A 230 10.40 -4.05 2.88
C LEU A 230 11.46 -3.10 3.46
N GLY A 231 11.03 -1.91 3.89
CA GLY A 231 11.89 -0.96 4.56
C GLY A 231 12.52 -1.52 5.85
N ALA A 232 11.73 -2.20 6.68
CA ALA A 232 12.22 -2.86 7.89
C ALA A 232 13.26 -3.95 7.58
N LEU A 233 13.01 -4.79 6.58
CA LEU A 233 13.97 -5.81 6.13
C LEU A 233 15.27 -5.18 5.65
N SER A 234 15.19 -4.09 4.88
CA SER A 234 16.36 -3.37 4.35
C SER A 234 17.21 -2.77 5.48
N ILE A 235 16.59 -2.21 6.52
CA ILE A 235 17.30 -1.67 7.71
C ILE A 235 18.06 -2.79 8.44
N HIS A 236 17.52 -4.01 8.46
CA HIS A 236 18.18 -5.17 9.03
C HIS A 236 19.20 -5.85 8.08
N GLY A 237 19.46 -5.26 6.92
CA GLY A 237 20.44 -5.77 5.95
C GLY A 237 19.91 -6.93 5.08
N PHE A 238 18.62 -7.24 5.17
CA PHE A 238 18.00 -8.25 4.30
C PHE A 238 17.57 -7.61 2.98
N GLN A 239 17.92 -8.26 1.88
CA GLN A 239 17.49 -7.86 0.53
C GLN A 239 16.34 -8.77 0.09
N PRO A 240 15.09 -8.28 0.08
CA PRO A 240 13.94 -9.04 -0.43
C PRO A 240 14.13 -9.39 -1.92
N GLY A 241 13.47 -10.46 -2.31
CA GLY A 241 13.63 -11.09 -3.60
C GLY A 241 14.09 -12.55 -3.45
N GLU A 242 14.41 -13.20 -4.55
CA GLU A 242 14.85 -14.61 -4.59
C GLU A 242 16.02 -14.89 -3.60
N ARG A 243 16.94 -13.94 -3.51
CA ARG A 243 18.11 -14.06 -2.63
C ARG A 243 17.75 -14.24 -1.16
N LEU A 244 16.67 -13.61 -0.70
CA LEU A 244 16.19 -13.75 0.67
C LEU A 244 15.67 -15.17 0.95
N PHE A 245 14.93 -15.76 0.00
CA PHE A 245 14.47 -17.16 0.13
C PHE A 245 15.61 -18.15 0.21
N ARG A 246 16.69 -17.94 -0.58
CA ARG A 246 17.82 -18.85 -0.64
C ARG A 246 18.77 -18.75 0.55
N LEU A 247 19.07 -17.53 0.99
CA LEU A 247 20.09 -17.29 2.01
C LEU A 247 19.51 -17.22 3.42
N ASN A 248 18.24 -16.80 3.58
CA ASN A 248 17.62 -16.61 4.87
C ASN A 248 16.16 -17.11 4.89
N PRO A 249 15.91 -18.39 4.53
CA PRO A 249 14.55 -18.94 4.47
C PRO A 249 13.84 -18.87 5.82
N GLU A 250 14.56 -19.02 6.93
CA GLU A 250 14.00 -18.91 8.28
C GLU A 250 13.37 -17.53 8.54
N VAL A 251 13.95 -16.46 8.03
CA VAL A 251 13.40 -15.10 8.17
C VAL A 251 12.07 -15.00 7.40
N VAL A 252 12.06 -15.48 6.16
CA VAL A 252 10.87 -15.45 5.31
C VAL A 252 9.72 -16.24 5.94
N TYR A 253 9.97 -17.49 6.31
CA TYR A 253 8.93 -18.33 6.93
C TYR A 253 8.50 -17.82 8.31
N THR A 254 9.41 -17.23 9.08
CA THR A 254 9.06 -16.60 10.36
C THR A 254 8.09 -15.44 10.16
N ILE A 255 8.32 -14.59 9.14
CA ILE A 255 7.41 -13.48 8.83
C ILE A 255 6.05 -14.02 8.34
N MET A 256 6.04 -15.03 7.47
CA MET A 256 4.80 -15.63 6.96
C MET A 256 3.95 -16.25 8.06
N TRP A 257 4.55 -17.03 8.95
CA TRP A 257 3.86 -17.60 10.11
C TRP A 257 3.47 -16.52 11.12
N GLY A 258 4.36 -15.54 11.35
CA GLY A 258 4.08 -14.38 12.18
C GLY A 258 2.87 -13.60 11.68
N PHE A 259 2.72 -13.44 10.35
CA PHE A 259 1.55 -12.81 9.75
C PHE A 259 0.25 -13.59 10.02
N ILE A 260 0.26 -14.92 9.89
CA ILE A 260 -0.90 -15.77 10.19
C ILE A 260 -1.26 -15.66 11.68
N ILE A 261 -0.27 -15.77 12.56
CA ILE A 261 -0.46 -15.65 14.02
C ILE A 261 -0.98 -14.25 14.38
N ALA A 262 -0.43 -13.19 13.76
CA ALA A 262 -0.89 -11.82 13.96
C ALA A 262 -2.36 -11.63 13.58
N ASN A 263 -2.83 -12.25 12.49
CA ASN A 263 -4.25 -12.21 12.11
C ASN A 263 -5.16 -12.95 13.11
N LEU A 264 -4.72 -14.08 13.68
CA LEU A 264 -5.45 -14.76 14.76
C LEU A 264 -5.52 -13.88 16.01
N LEU A 265 -4.37 -13.31 16.41
CA LEU A 265 -4.30 -12.41 17.57
C LEU A 265 -5.10 -11.14 17.35
N MET A 266 -5.12 -10.57 16.14
CA MET A 266 -5.95 -9.43 15.77
C MET A 266 -7.42 -9.71 16.06
N GLY A 267 -7.94 -10.88 15.67
CA GLY A 267 -9.32 -11.28 15.96
C GLY A 267 -9.62 -11.34 17.45
N PHE A 268 -8.70 -11.86 18.23
CA PHE A 268 -8.82 -11.92 19.69
C PHE A 268 -8.72 -10.53 20.33
N LEU A 269 -7.71 -9.76 19.95
CA LEU A 269 -7.46 -8.42 20.48
C LEU A 269 -8.55 -7.43 20.06
N ALA A 270 -9.15 -7.59 18.89
CA ALA A 270 -10.23 -6.72 18.41
C ALA A 270 -11.40 -6.68 19.38
N ILE A 271 -11.69 -7.80 20.08
CA ILE A 271 -12.74 -7.86 21.09
C ILE A 271 -12.46 -6.88 22.26
N ILE A 272 -11.21 -6.83 22.67
CA ILE A 272 -10.76 -6.00 23.80
C ILE A 272 -10.53 -4.56 23.34
N LEU A 273 -9.76 -4.40 22.27
CA LEU A 273 -9.28 -3.09 21.82
C LEU A 273 -10.37 -2.26 21.17
N ALA A 274 -11.34 -2.84 20.45
CA ALA A 274 -12.44 -2.07 19.83
C ALA A 274 -13.18 -1.23 20.88
N ARG A 275 -13.31 -1.75 22.09
CA ARG A 275 -13.95 -1.04 23.20
C ARG A 275 -13.08 0.10 23.75
N MET A 276 -11.79 -0.15 23.90
CA MET A 276 -10.83 0.87 24.33
C MET A 276 -10.69 1.96 23.28
N MET A 277 -10.56 1.60 22.00
CA MET A 277 -10.45 2.53 20.88
C MET A 277 -11.70 3.39 20.72
N ALA A 278 -12.87 2.86 21.04
CA ALA A 278 -14.10 3.64 21.06
C ALA A 278 -14.03 4.84 22.04
N TYR A 279 -13.31 4.72 23.14
CA TYR A 279 -13.07 5.85 24.06
C TYR A 279 -12.08 6.87 23.50
N LEU A 280 -11.12 6.46 22.68
CA LEU A 280 -10.18 7.39 22.03
C LEU A 280 -10.89 8.35 21.07
N THR A 281 -12.01 7.92 20.45
CA THR A 281 -12.78 8.78 19.57
C THR A 281 -13.52 9.91 20.30
N LEU A 282 -13.59 9.86 21.64
CA LEU A 282 -14.13 10.91 22.50
C LEU A 282 -13.12 12.04 22.78
N PHE A 283 -11.83 11.78 22.55
CA PHE A 283 -10.83 12.83 22.73
C PHE A 283 -10.96 13.88 21.62
N PRO A 284 -10.85 15.14 21.96
CA PRO A 284 -10.90 16.21 20.98
C PRO A 284 -9.70 16.15 20.03
N LYS A 285 -9.91 16.53 18.77
CA LYS A 285 -8.85 16.56 17.74
C LYS A 285 -7.64 17.38 18.17
N GLY A 286 -7.87 18.46 18.93
CA GLY A 286 -6.81 19.31 19.49
C GLY A 286 -5.86 18.61 20.46
N VAL A 287 -6.20 17.41 20.97
CA VAL A 287 -5.29 16.57 21.78
C VAL A 287 -4.62 15.51 20.93
N ILE A 288 -5.38 14.86 20.05
CA ILE A 288 -4.88 13.74 19.24
C ILE A 288 -3.86 14.20 18.20
N GLY A 289 -4.10 15.32 17.51
CA GLY A 289 -3.18 15.87 16.52
C GLY A 289 -1.77 16.11 17.09
N PRO A 290 -1.62 16.93 18.14
CA PRO A 290 -0.31 17.15 18.79
C PRO A 290 0.35 15.87 19.31
N LEU A 291 -0.42 14.91 19.86
CA LEU A 291 0.14 13.64 20.30
C LEU A 291 0.74 12.83 19.13
N ILE A 292 0.07 12.80 17.98
CA ILE A 292 0.61 12.14 16.78
C ILE A 292 1.91 12.81 16.35
N LEU A 293 1.98 14.15 16.35
CA LEU A 293 3.19 14.88 15.98
C LEU A 293 4.36 14.54 16.93
N ILE A 294 4.10 14.53 18.24
CA ILE A 294 5.12 14.18 19.25
C ILE A 294 5.60 12.75 19.05
N PHE A 295 4.66 11.79 18.92
CA PHE A 295 5.02 10.39 18.72
C PHE A 295 5.73 10.14 17.38
N SER A 296 5.46 10.93 16.34
CA SER A 296 6.17 10.86 15.07
C SER A 296 7.66 11.26 15.25
N VAL A 297 7.93 12.32 16.00
CA VAL A 297 9.29 12.76 16.32
C VAL A 297 10.02 11.71 17.15
N VAL A 298 9.40 11.27 18.25
CA VAL A 298 9.98 10.26 19.15
C VAL A 298 10.20 8.94 18.43
N GLY A 299 9.22 8.50 17.64
CA GLY A 299 9.28 7.25 16.86
C GLY A 299 10.37 7.27 15.79
N THR A 300 10.54 8.39 15.09
CA THR A 300 11.64 8.54 14.12
C THR A 300 12.99 8.45 14.82
N TYR A 301 13.19 9.17 15.92
CA TYR A 301 14.44 9.10 16.67
C TYR A 301 14.72 7.72 17.24
N ALA A 302 13.71 7.10 17.84
CA ALA A 302 13.84 5.75 18.39
C ALA A 302 14.18 4.67 17.34
N GLY A 303 13.68 4.85 16.10
CA GLY A 303 13.93 3.91 15.00
C GLY A 303 15.27 4.11 14.29
N THR A 304 15.80 5.34 14.26
CA THR A 304 17.02 5.66 13.50
C THR A 304 18.20 6.06 14.37
N ASN A 305 17.95 6.45 15.62
CA ASN A 305 18.93 7.01 16.56
C ASN A 305 19.74 8.18 15.95
N ASN A 306 19.14 8.94 15.04
CA ASN A 306 19.75 10.02 14.30
C ASN A 306 18.84 11.26 14.27
N ILE A 307 19.32 12.39 14.77
CA ILE A 307 18.56 13.66 14.81
C ILE A 307 18.31 14.20 13.39
N ALA A 308 19.23 13.97 12.45
CA ALA A 308 19.04 14.43 11.08
C ALA A 308 17.82 13.81 10.41
N GLU A 309 17.49 12.56 10.74
CA GLU A 309 16.33 11.86 10.22
C GLU A 309 14.99 12.47 10.71
N ILE A 310 15.01 13.15 11.88
CA ILE A 310 13.84 13.91 12.35
C ILE A 310 13.57 15.08 11.41
N TRP A 311 14.59 15.80 10.96
CA TRP A 311 14.42 16.88 10.01
C TRP A 311 13.92 16.41 8.66
N ILE A 312 14.42 15.28 8.17
CA ILE A 312 13.92 14.61 6.97
C ILE A 312 12.44 14.27 7.15
N MET A 313 12.09 13.63 8.26
CA MET A 313 10.69 13.29 8.60
C MET A 313 9.79 14.53 8.63
N MET A 314 10.23 15.63 9.24
CA MET A 314 9.45 16.87 9.31
C MET A 314 9.23 17.48 7.93
N VAL A 315 10.26 17.51 7.06
CA VAL A 315 10.13 17.97 5.67
C VAL A 315 9.12 17.11 4.91
N PHE A 316 9.24 15.78 5.02
CA PHE A 316 8.26 14.86 4.41
C PHE A 316 6.86 15.02 5.01
N GLY A 317 6.75 15.39 6.28
CA GLY A 317 5.49 15.68 6.93
C GLY A 317 4.77 16.90 6.36
N VAL A 318 5.51 18.00 6.18
CA VAL A 318 4.98 19.21 5.54
C VAL A 318 4.61 18.94 4.08
N VAL A 319 5.46 18.23 3.33
CA VAL A 319 5.17 17.83 1.96
C VAL A 319 3.93 16.94 1.91
N GLY A 320 3.84 15.92 2.77
CA GLY A 320 2.70 15.00 2.85
C GLY A 320 1.40 15.73 3.18
N TYR A 321 1.43 16.66 4.12
CA TYR A 321 0.28 17.49 4.45
C TYR A 321 -0.18 18.33 3.23
N GLY A 322 0.76 18.98 2.53
CA GLY A 322 0.44 19.70 1.29
C GLY A 322 -0.13 18.76 0.20
N MET A 323 0.43 17.56 0.08
CA MET A 323 -0.08 16.55 -0.87
C MET A 323 -1.52 16.15 -0.56
N ILE A 324 -1.84 15.88 0.71
CA ILE A 324 -3.22 15.56 1.14
C ILE A 324 -4.16 16.72 0.77
N LYS A 325 -3.78 17.96 1.09
CA LYS A 325 -4.59 19.16 0.87
C LYS A 325 -4.87 19.43 -0.62
N TYR A 326 -3.93 19.09 -1.50
CA TYR A 326 -4.06 19.29 -2.95
C TYR A 326 -4.41 18.00 -3.71
N ASN A 327 -4.83 16.94 -3.02
CA ASN A 327 -5.20 15.64 -3.59
C ASN A 327 -4.07 14.98 -4.43
N TYR A 328 -2.82 15.11 -4.00
CA TYR A 328 -1.70 14.29 -4.46
C TYR A 328 -1.57 13.03 -3.61
N SER A 329 -0.89 12.00 -4.10
CA SER A 329 -0.73 10.71 -3.43
C SER A 329 0.59 10.63 -2.64
N PRO A 330 0.59 10.73 -1.29
CA PRO A 330 1.79 10.46 -0.49
C PRO A 330 2.34 9.04 -0.70
N ALA A 331 1.44 8.07 -0.92
CA ALA A 331 1.82 6.70 -1.25
C ALA A 331 2.61 6.61 -2.56
N GLY A 332 2.29 7.44 -3.54
CA GLY A 332 3.02 7.52 -4.80
C GLY A 332 4.48 7.93 -4.58
N VAL A 333 4.72 8.95 -3.76
CA VAL A 333 6.08 9.39 -3.41
C VAL A 333 6.85 8.29 -2.69
N LEU A 334 6.24 7.66 -1.69
CA LEU A 334 6.88 6.55 -0.95
C LEU A 334 7.28 5.41 -1.87
N LEU A 335 6.36 4.95 -2.71
CA LEU A 335 6.63 3.85 -3.64
C LEU A 335 7.67 4.24 -4.69
N GLY A 336 7.69 5.50 -5.14
CA GLY A 336 8.73 6.02 -6.00
C GLY A 336 10.12 5.98 -5.34
N ILE A 337 10.22 6.35 -4.07
CA ILE A 337 11.48 6.26 -3.29
C ILE A 337 11.93 4.80 -3.19
N ILE A 338 11.03 3.85 -2.96
CA ILE A 338 11.35 2.43 -2.79
C ILE A 338 11.69 1.76 -4.13
N LEU A 339 10.93 2.04 -5.18
CA LEU A 339 11.11 1.42 -6.49
C LEU A 339 12.26 2.06 -7.29
N GLY A 340 12.66 3.29 -6.95
CA GLY A 340 13.70 4.02 -7.66
C GLY A 340 15.02 3.28 -7.75
N PRO A 341 15.62 2.82 -6.65
CA PRO A 341 16.86 2.04 -6.68
C PRO A 341 16.73 0.75 -7.50
N ILE A 342 15.58 0.08 -7.46
CA ILE A 342 15.32 -1.14 -8.23
C ILE A 342 15.26 -0.82 -9.72
N ALA A 343 14.54 0.25 -10.08
CA ALA A 343 14.43 0.70 -11.46
C ALA A 343 15.79 1.17 -12.01
N GLU A 344 16.54 1.94 -11.22
CA GLU A 344 17.86 2.44 -11.62
C GLU A 344 18.86 1.31 -11.83
N THR A 345 18.98 0.40 -10.85
CA THR A 345 19.87 -0.76 -10.96
C THR A 345 19.45 -1.65 -12.13
N GLY A 346 18.15 -1.97 -12.23
CA GLY A 346 17.63 -2.78 -13.33
C GLY A 346 17.90 -2.15 -14.70
N LEU A 347 17.76 -0.82 -14.85
CA LEU A 347 18.06 -0.12 -16.09
C LEU A 347 19.56 -0.16 -16.43
N ARG A 348 20.43 0.10 -15.46
CA ARG A 348 21.89 0.09 -15.65
C ARG A 348 22.38 -1.28 -16.03
N ASP A 349 21.94 -2.30 -15.31
CA ASP A 349 22.29 -3.69 -15.61
C ASP A 349 21.75 -4.11 -16.98
N LEU A 350 20.53 -3.69 -17.34
CA LEU A 350 19.96 -3.92 -18.67
C LEU A 350 20.80 -3.24 -19.76
N MET A 351 21.20 -1.99 -19.59
CA MET A 351 22.06 -1.28 -20.55
C MET A 351 23.40 -2.01 -20.72
N THR A 352 23.99 -2.50 -19.63
CA THR A 352 25.26 -3.24 -19.64
C THR A 352 25.12 -4.57 -20.38
N VAL A 353 24.12 -5.39 -20.05
CA VAL A 353 23.91 -6.71 -20.64
C VAL A 353 23.48 -6.61 -22.10
N SER A 354 22.73 -5.56 -22.47
CA SER A 354 22.25 -5.36 -23.84
C SER A 354 23.25 -4.64 -24.76
N ASN A 355 24.47 -4.31 -24.28
CA ASN A 355 25.42 -3.47 -24.99
C ASN A 355 24.80 -2.15 -25.47
N GLU A 356 24.07 -1.46 -24.59
CA GLU A 356 23.36 -0.20 -24.86
C GLU A 356 22.19 -0.30 -25.85
N ALA A 357 21.72 -1.49 -26.15
CA ALA A 357 20.59 -1.74 -27.05
C ALA A 357 19.41 -2.47 -26.36
N PRO A 358 18.79 -1.87 -25.31
CA PRO A 358 17.80 -2.55 -24.47
C PRO A 358 16.54 -2.99 -25.23
N ILE A 359 16.08 -2.20 -26.21
CA ILE A 359 14.88 -2.54 -26.98
C ILE A 359 15.11 -3.80 -27.83
N SER A 360 16.21 -3.85 -28.57
CA SER A 360 16.54 -5.03 -29.38
C SER A 360 16.82 -6.26 -28.52
N PHE A 361 17.36 -6.06 -27.33
CA PHE A 361 17.60 -7.14 -26.35
C PHE A 361 16.29 -7.76 -25.83
N VAL A 362 15.28 -6.93 -25.53
CA VAL A 362 13.97 -7.39 -25.03
C VAL A 362 13.15 -8.04 -26.16
N PHE A 363 13.17 -7.45 -27.34
CA PHE A 363 12.36 -7.87 -28.50
C PHE A 363 13.19 -8.71 -29.52
N ASN A 364 14.24 -9.37 -29.07
CA ASN A 364 15.03 -10.25 -29.95
C ASN A 364 14.13 -11.33 -30.57
N THR A 365 14.24 -11.52 -31.89
CA THR A 365 13.43 -12.49 -32.62
C THR A 365 13.87 -13.91 -32.38
N GLU A 366 15.14 -14.15 -32.04
CA GLU A 366 15.70 -15.50 -31.81
C GLU A 366 15.46 -15.98 -30.38
N GLU A 367 15.62 -15.08 -29.39
CA GLU A 367 15.44 -15.37 -27.97
C GLU A 367 14.64 -14.23 -27.29
N PRO A 368 13.33 -14.12 -27.58
CA PRO A 368 12.52 -13.04 -27.01
C PRO A 368 12.32 -13.21 -25.51
N ARG A 369 12.42 -12.09 -24.78
CA ARG A 369 12.16 -12.06 -23.34
C ARG A 369 10.68 -11.97 -23.04
N TRP A 370 9.98 -13.09 -23.12
CA TRP A 370 8.51 -13.15 -23.01
C TRP A 370 7.98 -12.56 -21.71
N ILE A 371 8.69 -12.70 -20.59
CA ILE A 371 8.28 -12.13 -19.29
C ILE A 371 8.28 -10.62 -19.40
N SER A 372 9.37 -9.99 -19.86
CA SER A 372 9.46 -8.54 -20.06
C SER A 372 8.40 -8.04 -21.02
N ILE A 373 8.19 -8.72 -22.13
CA ILE A 373 7.17 -8.35 -23.14
C ILE A 373 5.79 -8.39 -22.52
N THR A 374 5.46 -9.46 -21.77
CA THR A 374 4.17 -9.59 -21.08
C THR A 374 3.96 -8.44 -20.08
N ILE A 375 4.98 -8.09 -19.30
CA ILE A 375 4.89 -7.00 -18.33
C ILE A 375 4.70 -5.65 -19.05
N ILE A 376 5.41 -5.41 -20.18
CA ILE A 376 5.23 -4.20 -20.98
C ILE A 376 3.79 -4.09 -21.51
N VAL A 377 3.22 -5.19 -21.99
CA VAL A 377 1.81 -5.23 -22.42
C VAL A 377 0.88 -4.89 -21.25
N LEU A 378 1.13 -5.43 -20.06
CA LEU A 378 0.35 -5.09 -18.85
C LEU A 378 0.48 -3.61 -18.48
N ILE A 379 1.66 -3.01 -18.61
CA ILE A 379 1.88 -1.56 -18.43
C ILE A 379 1.01 -0.76 -19.39
N VAL A 380 1.02 -1.10 -20.69
CA VAL A 380 0.21 -0.40 -21.69
C VAL A 380 -1.28 -0.53 -21.39
N ILE A 381 -1.73 -1.73 -21.02
CA ILE A 381 -3.10 -1.98 -20.61
C ILE A 381 -3.47 -1.14 -19.38
N ALA A 382 -2.61 -1.11 -18.35
CA ALA A 382 -2.82 -0.34 -17.14
C ALA A 382 -2.93 1.17 -17.43
N ILE A 383 -2.06 1.72 -18.28
CA ILE A 383 -2.13 3.11 -18.73
C ILE A 383 -3.43 3.37 -19.48
N TYR A 384 -3.81 2.49 -20.40
CA TYR A 384 -5.03 2.65 -21.19
C TYR A 384 -6.28 2.71 -20.31
N TYR A 385 -6.39 1.80 -19.32
CA TYR A 385 -7.52 1.80 -18.37
C TYR A 385 -7.49 2.99 -17.42
N ALA A 386 -6.30 3.43 -17.01
CA ALA A 386 -6.14 4.58 -16.14
C ALA A 386 -6.50 5.91 -16.83
N MET A 387 -6.38 5.98 -18.16
CA MET A 387 -6.77 7.15 -18.97
C MET A 387 -8.27 7.23 -19.26
N LYS A 388 -9.02 6.14 -19.04
CA LYS A 388 -10.48 6.18 -19.22
C LYS A 388 -11.12 6.98 -18.08
N PRO A 389 -12.09 7.86 -18.38
CA PRO A 389 -12.87 8.54 -17.36
C PRO A 389 -13.55 7.50 -16.48
N LYS A 390 -13.46 7.69 -15.17
CA LYS A 390 -14.04 6.76 -14.20
C LYS A 390 -15.53 7.08 -14.07
N PRO A 391 -16.45 6.10 -14.12
CA PRO A 391 -17.90 6.35 -14.11
C PRO A 391 -18.39 7.20 -12.93
N TRP A 392 -17.72 7.15 -11.79
CA TRP A 392 -18.07 7.96 -10.62
C TRP A 392 -17.57 9.42 -10.70
N GLU A 393 -16.64 9.75 -11.58
CA GLU A 393 -16.21 11.14 -11.81
C GLU A 393 -17.28 11.89 -12.61
N GLU A 394 -17.98 11.22 -13.52
CA GLU A 394 -19.13 11.79 -14.25
C GLU A 394 -20.33 12.05 -13.32
N GLU A 395 -20.59 11.16 -12.35
CA GLU A 395 -21.67 11.37 -11.38
C GLU A 395 -21.39 12.55 -10.44
N ILE A 396 -20.15 12.76 -10.01
CA ILE A 396 -19.76 13.88 -9.13
C ILE A 396 -19.82 15.21 -9.91
N GLU A 397 -19.44 15.24 -11.19
CA GLU A 397 -19.58 16.45 -12.01
C GLU A 397 -21.06 16.81 -12.26
N VAL A 398 -21.92 15.84 -12.48
CA VAL A 398 -23.36 16.07 -12.66
C VAL A 398 -24.03 16.54 -11.36
N GLU A 399 -23.69 15.94 -10.20
CA GLU A 399 -24.20 16.42 -8.90
C GLU A 399 -23.61 17.76 -8.49
N GLY A 400 -22.36 18.04 -8.80
CA GLY A 400 -21.70 19.34 -8.57
C GLY A 400 -22.31 20.47 -9.43
N ALA A 401 -22.63 20.19 -10.68
CA ALA A 401 -23.28 21.14 -11.58
C ALA A 401 -24.72 21.45 -11.16
N SER A 402 -25.48 20.46 -10.69
CA SER A 402 -26.86 20.66 -10.21
C SER A 402 -26.98 21.45 -8.91
N ARG A 403 -25.92 21.56 -8.09
CA ARG A 403 -25.89 22.37 -6.86
C ARG A 403 -25.46 23.83 -7.06
N ILE A 404 -25.02 24.20 -8.26
CA ILE A 404 -24.63 25.58 -8.59
C ILE A 404 -25.82 26.33 -9.22
N ASP A 405 -26.84 25.62 -9.70
CA ASP A 405 -28.05 26.19 -10.32
C ASP A 405 -29.25 26.33 -9.35
N ASP A 406 -29.13 25.94 -8.09
CA ASP A 406 -30.07 26.18 -6.98
C ASP A 406 -29.46 27.17 -5.96
#